data_990bf6bdf145304ba4dba0d22c92bd15
#
_entry.id   990bf6bdf145304ba4dba0d22c92bd15
#
_cell.length_a   1.000
_cell.length_b   1.000
_cell.length_c   1.000
_cell.angle_alpha   90.00
_cell.angle_beta   90.00
_cell.angle_gamma   90.00
#
_symmetry.space_group_name_H-M   'P 1'
#
loop_
_entity.id
_entity.type
_entity.pdbx_description
1 polymer ?
#
loop_
_entity_poly.entity_id
_entity_poly.type
_entity_poly.pdbx_seq_one_letter_code
_entity_poly.pdbx_strand_id
1 'polypeptide(L)'
;MTIQDISCVGQCSLTVALPILSACGHETAVLPTAVLSTHTGRFRGYTFRDLTDDLPAILHHWEAEELTFSAIYTGYLASAEQVEAVRAVIHSRLAPGGLLIVDPAMADDGRLYAGLGENFAAAMKTLCAEADYLLPNVTEAALLSGLPYRETLDRAYAARLAAGAAAFADQTVILTGVGLEPGKTGVLLQKGERSDYFSHKKLPGCAYGTGDVFAAAFTGALLRGMEAEPAVRLAAEYTRRCAERTAEDPKHWYGLEFEPELPWLLRRLEGTR
;
A
#
# COMPACT_ATOMS: atom_id res chain seq x y z
N MET A 1 -1.02 -10.91 8.29
CA MET A 1 -2.34 -10.87 7.58
C MET A 1 -2.34 -9.69 6.62
N THR A 2 -3.04 -9.80 5.48
CA THR A 2 -3.34 -8.67 4.59
C THR A 2 -4.85 -8.47 4.46
N ILE A 3 -5.31 -7.20 4.43
CA ILE A 3 -6.72 -6.80 4.37
C ILE A 3 -6.91 -5.92 3.13
N GLN A 4 -7.50 -6.47 2.06
CA GLN A 4 -7.64 -5.80 0.76
C GLN A 4 -8.74 -6.45 -0.07
N ASP A 5 -9.16 -5.80 -1.16
CA ASP A 5 -10.05 -6.42 -2.14
C ASP A 5 -9.35 -7.50 -2.98
N ILE A 6 -10.15 -8.37 -3.57
CA ILE A 6 -9.73 -9.32 -4.60
C ILE A 6 -10.16 -8.78 -5.96
N SER A 7 -9.23 -8.22 -6.72
CA SER A 7 -9.40 -7.95 -8.14
C SER A 7 -9.04 -9.21 -8.93
N CYS A 8 -10.06 -9.97 -9.42
CA CYS A 8 -9.85 -11.30 -10.03
C CYS A 8 -8.95 -11.27 -11.26
N VAL A 9 -9.01 -10.19 -12.05
CA VAL A 9 -8.13 -9.92 -13.18
C VAL A 9 -7.56 -8.52 -13.07
N GLY A 10 -6.30 -8.39 -13.38
CA GLY A 10 -5.51 -7.18 -13.17
C GLY A 10 -4.64 -7.30 -11.91
N GLN A 11 -3.44 -6.77 -11.99
CA GLN A 11 -2.44 -6.93 -10.93
C GLN A 11 -2.53 -5.76 -9.95
N CYS A 12 -3.52 -5.84 -9.05
CA CYS A 12 -3.77 -4.87 -7.98
C CYS A 12 -4.20 -5.57 -6.70
N SER A 13 -4.02 -4.91 -5.60
CA SER A 13 -4.49 -5.32 -4.26
C SER A 13 -4.04 -6.73 -3.88
N LEU A 14 -4.95 -7.61 -3.45
CA LEU A 14 -4.62 -8.92 -2.91
C LEU A 14 -3.91 -9.86 -3.91
N THR A 15 -4.22 -9.75 -5.21
CA THR A 15 -3.58 -10.56 -6.25
C THR A 15 -2.09 -10.21 -6.48
N VAL A 16 -1.65 -9.08 -5.94
CA VAL A 16 -0.25 -8.64 -5.85
C VAL A 16 0.34 -8.90 -4.46
N ALA A 17 -0.37 -8.47 -3.42
CA ALA A 17 0.14 -8.54 -2.05
C ALA A 17 0.40 -9.98 -1.60
N LEU A 18 -0.56 -10.89 -1.79
CA LEU A 18 -0.44 -12.28 -1.35
C LEU A 18 0.75 -13.01 -1.98
N PRO A 19 0.92 -13.04 -3.32
CA PRO A 19 2.06 -13.76 -3.92
C PRO A 19 3.42 -13.15 -3.54
N ILE A 20 3.55 -11.82 -3.44
CA ILE A 20 4.82 -11.18 -3.06
C ILE A 20 5.16 -11.49 -1.60
N LEU A 21 4.21 -11.35 -0.67
CA LEU A 21 4.45 -11.65 0.75
C LEU A 21 4.78 -13.14 0.95
N SER A 22 4.05 -14.04 0.29
CA SER A 22 4.32 -15.49 0.34
C SER A 22 5.70 -15.81 -0.24
N ALA A 23 6.09 -15.19 -1.37
CA ALA A 23 7.41 -15.36 -1.95
C ALA A 23 8.52 -14.86 -1.00
N CYS A 24 8.27 -13.78 -0.25
CA CYS A 24 9.18 -13.31 0.80
C CYS A 24 9.29 -14.27 2.00
N GLY A 25 8.54 -15.37 2.02
CA GLY A 25 8.62 -16.42 3.06
C GLY A 25 7.64 -16.21 4.22
N HIS A 26 6.62 -15.38 4.06
CA HIS A 26 5.62 -15.13 5.10
C HIS A 26 4.36 -15.97 4.84
N GLU A 27 3.93 -16.73 5.84
CA GLU A 27 2.57 -17.28 5.87
C GLU A 27 1.58 -16.11 5.95
N THR A 28 0.79 -15.93 4.89
CA THR A 28 -0.03 -14.73 4.74
C THR A 28 -1.51 -15.07 4.82
N ALA A 29 -2.14 -14.80 5.96
CA ALA A 29 -3.58 -14.83 6.10
C ALA A 29 -4.22 -13.66 5.33
N VAL A 30 -5.45 -13.87 4.86
CA VAL A 30 -6.19 -12.93 4.01
C VAL A 30 -7.54 -12.61 4.63
N LEU A 31 -7.85 -11.30 4.74
CA LEU A 31 -9.20 -10.82 5.00
C LEU A 31 -9.67 -10.02 3.76
N PRO A 32 -10.49 -10.61 2.88
CA PRO A 32 -10.96 -9.92 1.69
C PRO A 32 -12.06 -8.92 2.05
N THR A 33 -11.95 -7.69 1.53
CA THR A 33 -12.94 -6.61 1.75
C THR A 33 -13.99 -6.52 0.66
N ALA A 34 -13.63 -6.95 -0.54
CA ALA A 34 -14.53 -7.04 -1.69
C ALA A 34 -13.99 -8.05 -2.71
N VAL A 35 -14.85 -8.49 -3.62
CA VAL A 35 -14.46 -9.27 -4.80
C VAL A 35 -14.92 -8.53 -6.06
N LEU A 36 -13.96 -8.22 -6.93
CA LEU A 36 -14.20 -7.57 -8.21
C LEU A 36 -13.80 -8.49 -9.36
N SER A 37 -14.55 -8.48 -10.48
CA SER A 37 -14.16 -9.23 -11.66
C SER A 37 -12.85 -8.73 -12.28
N THR A 38 -12.57 -7.43 -12.15
CA THR A 38 -11.32 -6.75 -12.52
C THR A 38 -11.11 -5.57 -11.60
N HIS A 39 -9.90 -4.99 -11.54
CA HIS A 39 -9.72 -3.71 -10.86
C HIS A 39 -10.47 -2.56 -11.56
N THR A 40 -10.66 -1.44 -10.87
CA THR A 40 -11.52 -0.33 -11.31
C THR A 40 -10.83 0.66 -12.27
N GLY A 41 -9.55 0.51 -12.58
CA GLY A 41 -8.75 1.48 -13.35
C GLY A 41 -9.31 1.78 -14.76
N ARG A 42 -8.87 1.04 -15.78
CA ARG A 42 -9.40 1.23 -17.17
C ARG A 42 -10.50 0.24 -17.55
N PHE A 43 -10.71 -0.80 -16.77
CA PHE A 43 -11.80 -1.74 -17.01
C PHE A 43 -13.16 -1.07 -16.80
N ARG A 44 -14.16 -1.46 -17.58
CA ARG A 44 -15.53 -0.96 -17.50
C ARG A 44 -16.51 -2.12 -17.34
N GLY A 45 -17.60 -1.89 -16.60
CA GLY A 45 -18.66 -2.89 -16.41
C GLY A 45 -18.22 -4.07 -15.55
N TYR A 46 -17.20 -3.87 -14.69
CA TYR A 46 -16.77 -4.86 -13.72
C TYR A 46 -17.89 -5.16 -12.71
N THR A 47 -17.89 -6.37 -12.19
CA THR A 47 -18.76 -6.73 -11.05
C THR A 47 -18.07 -6.36 -9.76
N PHE A 48 -18.86 -5.97 -8.75
CA PHE A 48 -18.37 -5.62 -7.42
C PHE A 48 -19.25 -6.30 -6.38
N ARG A 49 -18.65 -7.13 -5.53
CA ARG A 49 -19.27 -7.71 -4.35
C ARG A 49 -18.58 -7.18 -3.11
N ASP A 50 -19.29 -6.34 -2.37
CA ASP A 50 -18.86 -5.87 -1.05
C ASP A 50 -18.96 -7.03 -0.05
N LEU A 51 -17.97 -7.19 0.82
CA LEU A 51 -17.90 -8.21 1.85
C LEU A 51 -17.98 -7.61 3.27
N THR A 52 -18.42 -6.37 3.42
CA THR A 52 -18.56 -5.71 4.73
C THR A 52 -19.41 -6.55 5.69
N ASP A 53 -20.52 -7.09 5.21
CA ASP A 53 -21.44 -7.91 6.01
C ASP A 53 -20.84 -9.27 6.43
N ASP A 54 -19.83 -9.76 5.72
CA ASP A 54 -19.15 -11.03 6.00
C ASP A 54 -18.08 -10.88 7.09
N LEU A 55 -17.48 -9.68 7.24
CA LEU A 55 -16.37 -9.43 8.17
C LEU A 55 -16.68 -9.81 9.62
N PRO A 56 -17.85 -9.47 10.20
CA PRO A 56 -18.14 -9.82 11.59
C PRO A 56 -18.15 -11.34 11.86
N ALA A 57 -18.68 -12.13 10.91
CA ALA A 57 -18.72 -13.58 11.05
C ALA A 57 -17.31 -14.21 10.97
N ILE A 58 -16.45 -13.72 10.06
CA ILE A 58 -15.05 -14.14 9.96
C ILE A 58 -14.32 -13.81 11.26
N LEU A 59 -14.49 -12.60 11.77
CA LEU A 59 -13.82 -12.15 13.00
C LEU A 59 -14.25 -12.95 14.22
N HIS A 60 -15.56 -13.21 14.37
CA HIS A 60 -16.07 -14.01 15.46
C HIS A 60 -15.48 -15.44 15.45
N HIS A 61 -15.36 -16.05 14.27
CA HIS A 61 -14.71 -17.35 14.12
C HIS A 61 -13.22 -17.28 14.51
N TRP A 62 -12.47 -16.29 14.02
CA TRP A 62 -11.05 -16.13 14.36
C TRP A 62 -10.82 -15.83 15.86
N GLU A 63 -11.79 -15.20 16.50
CA GLU A 63 -11.77 -14.98 17.93
C GLU A 63 -11.94 -16.30 18.69
N ALA A 64 -12.88 -17.14 18.27
CA ALA A 64 -13.10 -18.46 18.88
C ALA A 64 -11.88 -19.40 18.71
N GLU A 65 -11.13 -19.23 17.60
CA GLU A 65 -9.88 -19.97 17.34
C GLU A 65 -8.63 -19.28 17.93
N GLU A 66 -8.79 -18.19 18.68
CA GLU A 66 -7.71 -17.40 19.31
C GLU A 66 -6.61 -16.95 18.35
N LEU A 67 -6.96 -16.75 17.07
CA LEU A 67 -6.00 -16.35 16.01
C LEU A 67 -5.54 -14.91 16.22
N THR A 68 -4.21 -14.69 16.18
CA THR A 68 -3.57 -13.37 16.18
C THR A 68 -2.49 -13.30 15.12
N PHE A 69 -2.13 -12.09 14.71
CA PHE A 69 -1.19 -11.85 13.62
C PHE A 69 -0.04 -10.95 14.08
N SER A 70 1.18 -11.32 13.77
CA SER A 70 2.38 -10.53 14.08
C SER A 70 2.49 -9.25 13.26
N ALA A 71 1.78 -9.18 12.13
CA ALA A 71 1.68 -7.98 11.32
C ALA A 71 0.36 -7.94 10.57
N ILE A 72 -0.17 -6.72 10.37
CA ILE A 72 -1.34 -6.45 9.54
C ILE A 72 -0.95 -5.40 8.49
N TYR A 73 -1.21 -5.72 7.22
CA TYR A 73 -1.06 -4.81 6.11
C TYR A 73 -2.42 -4.56 5.47
N THR A 74 -2.84 -3.28 5.38
CA THR A 74 -4.10 -2.88 4.76
C THR A 74 -3.85 -2.16 3.44
N GLY A 75 -4.72 -2.38 2.46
CA GLY A 75 -4.77 -1.63 1.20
C GLY A 75 -6.17 -1.06 0.97
N TYR A 76 -6.70 -1.20 -0.25
CA TYR A 76 -7.98 -0.62 -0.62
C TYR A 76 -9.14 -1.09 0.26
N LEU A 77 -9.93 -0.14 0.76
CA LEU A 77 -11.18 -0.31 1.48
C LEU A 77 -12.30 0.45 0.74
N ALA A 78 -13.49 -0.11 0.69
CA ALA A 78 -14.57 0.41 -0.15
C ALA A 78 -15.44 1.48 0.53
N SER A 79 -15.44 1.56 1.86
CA SER A 79 -16.32 2.46 2.59
C SER A 79 -15.75 2.86 3.96
N ALA A 80 -16.28 3.95 4.53
CA ALA A 80 -15.95 4.36 5.90
C ALA A 80 -16.36 3.29 6.94
N GLU A 81 -17.43 2.55 6.68
CA GLU A 81 -17.87 1.43 7.51
C GLU A 81 -16.84 0.29 7.51
N GLN A 82 -16.28 -0.03 6.34
CA GLN A 82 -15.17 -0.99 6.26
C GLN A 82 -13.95 -0.52 7.05
N VAL A 83 -13.61 0.76 7.00
CA VAL A 83 -12.49 1.31 7.79
C VAL A 83 -12.70 1.01 9.28
N GLU A 84 -13.88 1.27 9.82
CA GLU A 84 -14.18 1.01 11.24
C GLU A 84 -14.16 -0.50 11.56
N ALA A 85 -14.71 -1.34 10.68
CA ALA A 85 -14.64 -2.78 10.84
C ALA A 85 -13.18 -3.28 10.85
N VAL A 86 -12.34 -2.80 9.95
CA VAL A 86 -10.92 -3.14 9.87
C VAL A 86 -10.15 -2.66 11.12
N ARG A 87 -10.46 -1.49 11.66
CA ARG A 87 -9.88 -1.02 12.93
C ARG A 87 -10.24 -1.96 14.10
N ALA A 88 -11.49 -2.43 14.16
CA ALA A 88 -11.88 -3.43 15.17
C ALA A 88 -11.11 -4.76 15.00
N VAL A 89 -10.85 -5.19 13.76
CA VAL A 89 -9.95 -6.34 13.45
C VAL A 89 -8.56 -6.10 14.02
N ILE A 90 -7.97 -4.95 13.71
CA ILE A 90 -6.61 -4.60 14.15
C ILE A 90 -6.52 -4.66 15.68
N HIS A 91 -7.44 -3.99 16.37
CA HIS A 91 -7.45 -3.93 17.84
C HIS A 91 -7.61 -5.30 18.51
N SER A 92 -8.30 -6.23 17.85
CA SER A 92 -8.57 -7.56 18.42
C SER A 92 -7.59 -8.64 17.97
N ARG A 93 -6.98 -8.49 16.78
CA ARG A 93 -6.20 -9.57 16.14
C ARG A 93 -4.72 -9.25 15.93
N LEU A 94 -4.29 -7.97 16.01
CA LEU A 94 -2.86 -7.65 16.01
C LEU A 94 -2.23 -8.12 17.33
N ALA A 95 -1.20 -8.96 17.24
CA ALA A 95 -0.50 -9.45 18.42
C ALA A 95 0.21 -8.30 19.16
N PRO A 96 0.40 -8.40 20.48
CA PRO A 96 1.19 -7.42 21.23
C PRO A 96 2.60 -7.24 20.61
N GLY A 97 2.95 -6.00 20.28
CA GLY A 97 4.20 -5.67 19.57
C GLY A 97 4.21 -6.01 18.08
N GLY A 98 3.05 -6.39 17.54
CA GLY A 98 2.87 -6.58 16.08
C GLY A 98 2.95 -5.27 15.33
N LEU A 99 3.17 -5.34 14.01
CA LEU A 99 3.32 -4.18 13.13
C LEU A 99 2.05 -3.91 12.34
N LEU A 100 1.64 -2.65 12.28
CA LEU A 100 0.56 -2.17 11.43
C LEU A 100 1.15 -1.35 10.27
N ILE A 101 0.93 -1.84 9.06
CA ILE A 101 1.31 -1.19 7.82
C ILE A 101 0.04 -0.77 7.09
N VAL A 102 -0.13 0.52 6.83
CA VAL A 102 -1.32 1.06 6.15
C VAL A 102 -0.93 1.71 4.84
N ASP A 103 -1.46 1.15 3.75
CA ASP A 103 -1.56 1.83 2.45
C ASP A 103 -2.97 2.45 2.38
N PRO A 104 -3.11 3.77 2.41
CA PRO A 104 -4.42 4.42 2.48
C PRO A 104 -5.21 4.43 1.17
N ALA A 105 -4.80 3.70 0.17
CA ALA A 105 -5.33 3.47 -1.18
C ALA A 105 -6.73 4.09 -1.45
N MET A 106 -6.83 5.42 -1.48
CA MET A 106 -8.12 6.14 -1.60
C MET A 106 -8.15 7.19 -2.70
N ALA A 107 -7.00 7.62 -3.21
CA ALA A 107 -6.94 8.78 -4.10
C ALA A 107 -5.69 8.75 -4.98
N ASP A 108 -5.77 9.36 -6.16
CA ASP A 108 -4.62 9.62 -7.03
C ASP A 108 -4.89 10.84 -7.92
N ASP A 109 -3.84 11.47 -8.46
CA ASP A 109 -3.90 12.65 -9.35
C ASP A 109 -4.83 13.77 -8.81
N GLY A 110 -4.77 14.03 -7.50
CA GLY A 110 -5.54 15.07 -6.82
C GLY A 110 -7.02 14.73 -6.59
N ARG A 111 -7.46 13.48 -6.77
CA ARG A 111 -8.87 13.07 -6.69
C ARG A 111 -9.05 11.77 -5.92
N LEU A 112 -10.15 11.69 -5.16
CA LEU A 112 -10.61 10.44 -4.57
C LEU A 112 -10.99 9.43 -5.67
N TYR A 113 -10.80 8.15 -5.39
CA TYR A 113 -11.29 7.09 -6.27
C TYR A 113 -12.82 7.12 -6.39
N ALA A 114 -13.31 6.75 -7.56
CA ALA A 114 -14.74 6.71 -7.83
C ALA A 114 -15.46 5.76 -6.86
N GLY A 115 -16.58 6.22 -6.31
CA GLY A 115 -17.41 5.44 -5.39
C GLY A 115 -17.11 5.67 -3.91
N LEU A 116 -15.98 6.28 -3.55
CA LEU A 116 -15.69 6.65 -2.16
C LEU A 116 -16.50 7.89 -1.76
N GLY A 117 -17.19 7.80 -0.62
CA GLY A 117 -18.00 8.89 -0.07
C GLY A 117 -17.16 10.03 0.50
N GLU A 118 -17.79 11.20 0.71
CA GLU A 118 -17.12 12.42 1.23
C GLU A 118 -16.45 12.20 2.60
N ASN A 119 -16.99 11.33 3.45
CA ASN A 119 -16.45 11.03 4.79
C ASN A 119 -15.31 10.01 4.75
N PHE A 120 -15.04 9.38 3.59
CA PHE A 120 -14.05 8.29 3.52
C PHE A 120 -12.66 8.74 3.96
N ALA A 121 -12.19 9.89 3.47
CA ALA A 121 -10.87 10.41 3.84
C ALA A 121 -10.75 10.70 5.35
N ALA A 122 -11.83 11.13 5.99
CA ALA A 122 -11.87 11.35 7.45
C ALA A 122 -11.79 10.02 8.21
N ALA A 123 -12.54 9.00 7.78
CA ALA A 123 -12.46 7.67 8.35
C ALA A 123 -11.06 7.05 8.14
N MET A 124 -10.53 7.10 6.91
CA MET A 124 -9.19 6.60 6.59
C MET A 124 -8.10 7.26 7.45
N LYS A 125 -8.24 8.56 7.75
CA LYS A 125 -7.32 9.27 8.64
C LYS A 125 -7.27 8.65 10.04
N THR A 126 -8.36 8.09 10.55
CA THR A 126 -8.38 7.43 11.87
C THR A 126 -7.57 6.12 11.83
N LEU A 127 -7.68 5.34 10.74
CA LEU A 127 -6.88 4.14 10.55
C LEU A 127 -5.39 4.49 10.36
N CYS A 128 -5.08 5.48 9.52
CA CYS A 128 -3.72 5.95 9.30
C CYS A 128 -3.04 6.41 10.58
N ALA A 129 -3.79 6.96 11.52
CA ALA A 129 -3.27 7.42 12.81
C ALA A 129 -2.81 6.28 13.73
N GLU A 130 -3.17 5.03 13.45
CA GLU A 130 -2.77 3.86 14.23
C GLU A 130 -1.55 3.13 13.64
N ALA A 131 -1.15 3.46 12.40
CA ALA A 131 -0.11 2.78 11.67
C ALA A 131 1.30 3.03 12.23
N ASP A 132 2.13 1.98 12.29
CA ASP A 132 3.58 2.11 12.47
C ASP A 132 4.24 2.63 11.19
N TYR A 133 3.77 2.12 10.05
CA TYR A 133 4.22 2.50 8.71
C TYR A 133 3.02 2.92 7.86
N LEU A 134 3.08 4.15 7.35
CA LEU A 134 2.05 4.74 6.50
C LEU A 134 2.62 4.99 5.10
N LEU A 135 1.96 4.45 4.07
CA LEU A 135 2.46 4.43 2.69
C LEU A 135 1.59 5.27 1.72
N PRO A 136 1.37 6.56 1.94
CA PRO A 136 0.53 7.37 1.09
C PRO A 136 1.24 7.73 -0.22
N ASN A 137 0.46 7.94 -1.29
CA ASN A 137 0.92 8.74 -2.42
C ASN A 137 0.77 10.25 -2.13
N VAL A 138 1.19 11.10 -3.07
CA VAL A 138 1.16 12.57 -2.91
C VAL A 138 -0.26 13.09 -2.68
N THR A 139 -1.27 12.52 -3.35
CA THR A 139 -2.67 12.94 -3.20
C THR A 139 -3.21 12.56 -1.83
N GLU A 140 -2.95 11.35 -1.40
CA GLU A 140 -3.36 10.83 -0.10
C GLU A 140 -2.70 11.60 1.04
N ALA A 141 -1.40 11.86 0.92
CA ALA A 141 -0.69 12.70 1.90
C ALA A 141 -1.24 14.12 1.97
N ALA A 142 -1.68 14.70 0.86
CA ALA A 142 -2.35 15.99 0.84
C ALA A 142 -3.70 15.95 1.61
N LEU A 143 -4.50 14.90 1.40
CA LEU A 143 -5.76 14.70 2.12
C LEU A 143 -5.54 14.48 3.62
N LEU A 144 -4.57 13.66 3.98
CA LEU A 144 -4.27 13.33 5.38
C LEU A 144 -3.70 14.55 6.15
N SER A 145 -2.79 15.29 5.51
CA SER A 145 -2.14 16.46 6.10
C SER A 145 -3.02 17.72 6.12
N GLY A 146 -4.07 17.76 5.28
CA GLY A 146 -4.85 18.97 5.02
C GLY A 146 -4.11 20.05 4.21
N LEU A 147 -2.95 19.71 3.63
CA LEU A 147 -2.22 20.60 2.73
C LEU A 147 -2.73 20.47 1.29
N PRO A 148 -2.67 21.53 0.46
CA PRO A 148 -3.10 21.45 -0.93
C PRO A 148 -2.34 20.40 -1.72
N TYR A 149 -3.03 19.66 -2.60
CA TYR A 149 -2.37 18.84 -3.63
C TYR A 149 -1.62 19.74 -4.63
N ARG A 150 -0.44 19.32 -5.05
CA ARG A 150 0.37 19.98 -6.10
C ARG A 150 0.95 18.95 -7.06
N GLU A 151 0.82 19.20 -8.35
CA GLU A 151 1.43 18.36 -9.40
C GLU A 151 2.97 18.45 -9.41
N THR A 152 3.49 19.62 -9.06
CA THR A 152 4.94 19.89 -8.98
C THR A 152 5.34 20.11 -7.53
N LEU A 153 6.31 19.33 -7.08
CA LEU A 153 6.80 19.35 -5.72
C LEU A 153 8.26 19.82 -5.68
N ASP A 154 8.60 20.58 -4.66
CA ASP A 154 9.95 20.67 -4.16
C ASP A 154 10.16 19.76 -2.94
N ARG A 155 11.41 19.54 -2.57
CA ARG A 155 11.75 18.64 -1.45
C ARG A 155 11.15 19.10 -0.12
N ALA A 156 11.14 20.41 0.11
CA ALA A 156 10.58 20.96 1.36
C ALA A 156 9.07 20.74 1.47
N TYR A 157 8.35 20.88 0.35
CA TYR A 157 6.91 20.63 0.32
C TYR A 157 6.59 19.13 0.46
N ALA A 158 7.34 18.26 -0.22
CA ALA A 158 7.19 16.81 -0.07
C ALA A 158 7.44 16.35 1.39
N ALA A 159 8.47 16.87 2.03
CA ALA A 159 8.74 16.58 3.45
C ALA A 159 7.62 17.12 4.36
N ARG A 160 7.05 18.29 4.07
CA ARG A 160 5.90 18.84 4.81
C ARG A 160 4.64 17.99 4.63
N LEU A 161 4.37 17.48 3.43
CA LEU A 161 3.26 16.56 3.18
C LEU A 161 3.42 15.29 4.00
N ALA A 162 4.59 14.67 3.96
CA ALA A 162 4.86 13.44 4.69
C ALA A 162 4.77 13.66 6.22
N ALA A 163 5.39 14.73 6.74
CA ALA A 163 5.33 15.07 8.16
C ALA A 163 3.91 15.43 8.61
N GLY A 164 3.13 16.12 7.76
CA GLY A 164 1.75 16.48 8.06
C GLY A 164 0.76 15.29 7.95
N ALA A 165 1.11 14.24 7.24
CA ALA A 165 0.34 13.00 7.19
C ALA A 165 0.58 12.12 8.43
N ALA A 166 1.72 12.28 9.12
CA ALA A 166 2.01 11.56 10.34
C ALA A 166 1.11 12.03 11.49
N ALA A 167 0.58 11.07 12.26
CA ALA A 167 -0.25 11.35 13.43
C ALA A 167 0.58 11.55 14.72
N PHE A 168 1.78 10.96 14.78
CA PHE A 168 2.71 11.05 15.92
C PHE A 168 4.18 11.00 15.45
N ALA A 169 5.08 11.48 16.30
CA ALA A 169 6.48 11.71 15.94
C ALA A 169 7.26 10.45 15.50
N ASP A 170 6.94 9.29 16.06
CA ASP A 170 7.63 8.03 15.76
C ASP A 170 7.02 7.27 14.58
N GLN A 171 5.89 7.71 14.03
CA GLN A 171 5.29 7.12 12.83
C GLN A 171 6.22 7.30 11.63
N THR A 172 6.44 6.22 10.90
CA THR A 172 7.23 6.25 9.67
C THR A 172 6.30 6.44 8.48
N VAL A 173 6.45 7.55 7.75
CA VAL A 173 5.70 7.83 6.52
C VAL A 173 6.57 7.61 5.31
N ILE A 174 6.08 6.83 4.36
CA ILE A 174 6.73 6.49 3.10
C ILE A 174 5.91 7.09 1.97
N LEU A 175 6.20 8.34 1.63
CA LEU A 175 5.49 9.08 0.60
C LEU A 175 5.94 8.62 -0.79
N THR A 176 5.02 8.01 -1.54
CA THR A 176 5.27 7.46 -2.88
C THR A 176 4.88 8.45 -4.00
N GLY A 177 5.37 8.22 -5.22
CA GLY A 177 5.04 9.05 -6.38
C GLY A 177 5.67 10.45 -6.37
N VAL A 178 6.73 10.67 -5.59
CA VAL A 178 7.36 11.98 -5.42
C VAL A 178 8.25 12.30 -6.62
N GLY A 179 7.85 13.27 -7.44
CA GLY A 179 8.65 13.79 -8.56
C GLY A 179 9.27 15.14 -8.20
N LEU A 180 10.56 15.18 -7.85
CA LEU A 180 11.28 16.42 -7.54
C LEU A 180 12.07 16.98 -8.74
N GLU A 181 12.27 16.17 -9.77
CA GLU A 181 13.00 16.54 -10.98
C GLU A 181 12.21 16.09 -12.22
N PRO A 182 12.28 16.82 -13.34
CA PRO A 182 11.63 16.40 -14.59
C PRO A 182 12.06 15.00 -15.01
N GLY A 183 11.10 14.16 -15.37
CA GLY A 183 11.33 12.79 -15.84
C GLY A 183 11.76 11.80 -14.75
N LYS A 184 11.74 12.20 -13.48
CA LYS A 184 11.98 11.32 -12.33
C LYS A 184 10.74 11.19 -11.44
N THR A 185 10.66 10.09 -10.75
CA THR A 185 9.75 9.84 -9.63
C THR A 185 10.50 9.13 -8.53
N GLY A 186 9.92 9.00 -7.36
CA GLY A 186 10.63 8.35 -6.25
C GLY A 186 9.77 8.24 -5.01
N VAL A 187 10.46 7.92 -3.93
CA VAL A 187 9.89 7.71 -2.60
C VAL A 187 10.61 8.58 -1.59
N LEU A 188 9.87 9.25 -0.72
CA LEU A 188 10.42 10.01 0.40
C LEU A 188 10.05 9.30 1.70
N LEU A 189 11.08 8.84 2.42
CA LEU A 189 10.95 8.25 3.75
C LEU A 189 11.08 9.36 4.79
N GLN A 190 10.06 9.53 5.63
CA GLN A 190 10.00 10.52 6.71
C GLN A 190 9.81 9.81 8.05
N LYS A 191 10.69 10.09 9.02
CA LYS A 191 10.54 9.68 10.41
C LYS A 191 11.03 10.79 11.33
N GLY A 192 10.14 11.37 12.12
CA GLY A 192 10.45 12.56 12.90
C GLY A 192 10.97 13.69 11.98
N GLU A 193 12.15 14.23 12.28
CA GLU A 193 12.79 15.27 11.47
C GLU A 193 13.63 14.72 10.31
N ARG A 194 13.90 13.41 10.28
CA ARG A 194 14.71 12.77 9.22
C ARG A 194 13.89 12.54 7.97
N SER A 195 14.43 12.98 6.83
CA SER A 195 13.81 12.83 5.51
C SER A 195 14.84 12.35 4.49
N ASP A 196 14.67 11.14 3.97
CA ASP A 196 15.50 10.52 2.93
C ASP A 196 14.70 10.37 1.63
N TYR A 197 15.29 10.70 0.47
CA TYR A 197 14.63 10.63 -0.83
C TYR A 197 15.36 9.69 -1.77
N PHE A 198 14.62 8.79 -2.41
CA PHE A 198 15.12 7.80 -3.35
C PHE A 198 14.41 7.97 -4.67
N SER A 199 15.12 8.40 -5.71
CA SER A 199 14.54 8.65 -7.03
C SER A 199 15.01 7.68 -8.09
N HIS A 200 14.17 7.48 -9.09
CA HIS A 200 14.48 6.75 -10.29
C HIS A 200 13.82 7.42 -11.50
N LYS A 201 14.18 7.00 -12.72
CA LYS A 201 13.55 7.48 -13.96
C LYS A 201 12.04 7.13 -13.94
N LYS A 202 11.18 8.11 -14.23
CA LYS A 202 9.76 7.89 -14.45
C LYS A 202 9.56 7.18 -15.78
N LEU A 203 8.90 6.04 -15.76
CA LEU A 203 8.60 5.27 -16.96
C LEU A 203 7.22 5.65 -17.50
N PRO A 204 7.06 5.78 -18.81
CA PRO A 204 5.75 6.07 -19.41
C PRO A 204 4.84 4.84 -19.37
N GLY A 205 3.54 5.04 -19.18
CA GLY A 205 2.52 4.02 -19.43
C GLY A 205 2.23 3.02 -18.30
N CYS A 206 2.99 2.99 -17.23
CA CYS A 206 2.77 2.04 -16.13
C CYS A 206 2.09 2.75 -14.96
N ALA A 207 0.81 2.48 -14.76
CA ALA A 207 0.02 3.19 -13.75
C ALA A 207 -0.62 2.28 -12.70
N TYR A 208 -1.08 1.08 -13.06
CA TYR A 208 -1.86 0.25 -12.12
C TYR A 208 -0.98 -0.73 -11.34
N GLY A 209 -1.26 -0.88 -10.04
CA GLY A 209 -0.60 -1.84 -9.17
C GLY A 209 0.83 -1.47 -8.72
N THR A 210 1.35 -0.29 -9.12
CA THR A 210 2.69 0.16 -8.67
C THR A 210 2.77 0.33 -7.16
N GLY A 211 1.73 0.92 -6.56
CA GLY A 211 1.59 1.05 -5.11
C GLY A 211 1.56 -0.30 -4.42
N ASP A 212 0.71 -1.22 -4.91
CA ASP A 212 0.58 -2.56 -4.34
C ASP A 212 1.88 -3.37 -4.39
N VAL A 213 2.60 -3.35 -5.54
CA VAL A 213 3.89 -4.02 -5.70
C VAL A 213 4.93 -3.43 -4.74
N PHE A 214 4.99 -2.10 -4.63
CA PHE A 214 5.89 -1.41 -3.71
C PHE A 214 5.58 -1.76 -2.26
N ALA A 215 4.32 -1.61 -1.84
CA ALA A 215 3.89 -1.83 -0.46
C ALA A 215 4.07 -3.29 -0.03
N ALA A 216 3.75 -4.26 -0.90
CA ALA A 216 3.95 -5.68 -0.64
C ALA A 216 5.44 -6.05 -0.52
N ALA A 217 6.29 -5.54 -1.42
CA ALA A 217 7.74 -5.78 -1.37
C ALA A 217 8.39 -5.11 -0.13
N PHE A 218 7.98 -3.88 0.20
CA PHE A 218 8.40 -3.20 1.42
C PHE A 218 8.01 -3.99 2.67
N THR A 219 6.74 -4.37 2.77
CA THR A 219 6.21 -5.15 3.91
C THR A 219 6.94 -6.49 4.03
N GLY A 220 7.12 -7.19 2.92
CA GLY A 220 7.84 -8.47 2.90
C GLY A 220 9.28 -8.34 3.38
N ALA A 221 9.99 -7.30 2.95
CA ALA A 221 11.37 -7.03 3.37
C ALA A 221 11.45 -6.63 4.86
N LEU A 222 10.55 -5.76 5.30
CA LEU A 222 10.47 -5.32 6.70
C LEU A 222 10.24 -6.50 7.66
N LEU A 223 9.30 -7.38 7.32
CA LEU A 223 8.99 -8.56 8.13
C LEU A 223 10.10 -9.63 8.10
N ARG A 224 11.03 -9.55 7.15
CA ARG A 224 12.30 -10.29 7.15
C ARG A 224 13.36 -9.69 8.07
N GLY A 225 13.04 -8.62 8.81
CA GLY A 225 13.94 -7.93 9.72
C GLY A 225 14.82 -6.87 9.05
N MET A 226 14.53 -6.49 7.81
CA MET A 226 15.24 -5.38 7.16
C MET A 226 14.79 -4.05 7.78
N GLU A 227 15.73 -3.14 8.04
CA GLU A 227 15.41 -1.79 8.48
C GLU A 227 14.61 -1.03 7.41
N ALA A 228 13.82 -0.02 7.82
CA ALA A 228 12.90 0.69 6.93
C ALA A 228 13.58 1.30 5.71
N GLU A 229 14.74 1.95 5.86
CA GLU A 229 15.45 2.60 4.74
C GLU A 229 15.90 1.59 3.66
N PRO A 230 16.64 0.51 3.97
CA PRO A 230 16.98 -0.49 2.98
C PRO A 230 15.76 -1.23 2.41
N ALA A 231 14.68 -1.43 3.19
CA ALA A 231 13.43 -2.03 2.70
C ALA A 231 12.75 -1.11 1.65
N VAL A 232 12.70 0.21 1.89
CA VAL A 232 12.20 1.19 0.92
C VAL A 232 13.03 1.17 -0.37
N ARG A 233 14.36 1.15 -0.27
CA ARG A 233 15.26 1.08 -1.44
C ARG A 233 15.02 -0.19 -2.25
N LEU A 234 14.89 -1.33 -1.56
CA LEU A 234 14.62 -2.63 -2.20
C LEU A 234 13.26 -2.62 -2.92
N ALA A 235 12.21 -2.17 -2.24
CA ALA A 235 10.86 -2.09 -2.81
C ALA A 235 10.80 -1.14 -4.00
N ALA A 236 11.41 0.05 -3.92
CA ALA A 236 11.48 1.00 -5.02
C ALA A 236 12.21 0.41 -6.24
N GLU A 237 13.34 -0.27 -6.02
CA GLU A 237 14.09 -0.91 -7.11
C GLU A 237 13.33 -2.09 -7.72
N TYR A 238 12.67 -2.91 -6.89
CA TYR A 238 11.83 -4.00 -7.38
C TYR A 238 10.68 -3.48 -8.24
N THR A 239 9.94 -2.49 -7.74
CA THR A 239 8.83 -1.86 -8.47
C THR A 239 9.30 -1.24 -9.79
N ARG A 240 10.45 -0.56 -9.79
CA ARG A 240 11.07 0.00 -11.00
C ARG A 240 11.37 -1.09 -12.05
N ARG A 241 11.93 -2.23 -11.63
CA ARG A 241 12.22 -3.36 -12.51
C ARG A 241 10.95 -3.96 -13.11
N CYS A 242 9.93 -4.16 -12.28
CA CYS A 242 8.62 -4.62 -12.75
C CYS A 242 8.02 -3.64 -13.78
N ALA A 243 8.13 -2.34 -13.52
CA ALA A 243 7.64 -1.30 -14.43
C ALA A 243 8.42 -1.26 -15.76
N GLU A 244 9.76 -1.42 -15.72
CA GLU A 244 10.59 -1.51 -16.94
C GLU A 244 10.18 -2.71 -17.80
N ARG A 245 9.99 -3.86 -17.15
CA ARG A 245 9.55 -5.08 -17.85
C ARG A 245 8.16 -4.92 -18.47
N THR A 246 7.20 -4.40 -17.71
CA THR A 246 5.85 -4.16 -18.19
C THR A 246 5.83 -3.21 -19.39
N ALA A 247 6.71 -2.22 -19.42
CA ALA A 247 6.81 -1.26 -20.52
C ALA A 247 7.27 -1.90 -21.85
N GLU A 248 7.85 -3.10 -21.82
CA GLU A 248 8.26 -3.86 -23.01
C GLU A 248 7.05 -4.52 -23.72
N ASP A 249 5.93 -4.79 -22.99
CA ASP A 249 4.68 -5.30 -23.56
C ASP A 249 3.53 -4.30 -23.47
N PRO A 250 3.24 -3.54 -24.53
CA PRO A 250 2.12 -2.58 -24.55
C PRO A 250 0.74 -3.22 -24.35
N LYS A 251 0.61 -4.55 -24.46
CA LYS A 251 -0.65 -5.27 -24.23
C LYS A 251 -0.89 -5.51 -22.75
N HIS A 252 0.15 -5.49 -21.94
CA HIS A 252 0.09 -5.68 -20.49
C HIS A 252 -0.19 -4.34 -19.75
N TRP A 253 -1.29 -3.69 -20.11
CA TRP A 253 -1.69 -2.37 -19.58
C TRP A 253 -2.41 -2.43 -18.21
N TYR A 254 -2.80 -3.62 -17.75
CA TYR A 254 -3.71 -3.84 -16.62
C TYR A 254 -3.00 -4.09 -15.28
N GLY A 255 -1.73 -3.86 -15.20
CA GLY A 255 -0.94 -3.99 -13.98
C GLY A 255 0.54 -4.17 -14.25
N LEU A 256 1.35 -4.36 -13.21
CA LEU A 256 2.77 -4.64 -13.35
C LEU A 256 3.04 -6.14 -13.52
N GLU A 257 3.88 -6.52 -14.48
CA GLU A 257 4.49 -7.86 -14.56
C GLU A 257 5.52 -8.03 -13.45
N PHE A 258 5.09 -8.39 -12.25
CA PHE A 258 5.98 -8.52 -11.10
C PHE A 258 6.54 -9.94 -10.92
N GLU A 259 5.85 -10.97 -11.39
CA GLU A 259 6.20 -12.37 -11.19
C GLU A 259 7.59 -12.73 -11.75
N PRO A 260 7.99 -12.30 -12.97
CA PRO A 260 9.32 -12.60 -13.50
C PRO A 260 10.46 -11.93 -12.73
N GLU A 261 10.17 -10.88 -11.96
CA GLU A 261 11.16 -10.19 -11.12
C GLU A 261 11.23 -10.74 -9.67
N LEU A 262 10.31 -11.61 -9.26
CA LEU A 262 10.36 -12.29 -7.95
C LEU A 262 11.72 -12.95 -7.65
N PRO A 263 12.38 -13.66 -8.58
CA PRO A 263 13.69 -14.24 -8.29
C PRO A 263 14.75 -13.19 -7.96
N TRP A 264 14.65 -11.98 -8.52
CA TRP A 264 15.56 -10.89 -8.18
C TRP A 264 15.28 -10.39 -6.75
N LEU A 265 14.02 -10.19 -6.37
CA LEU A 265 13.61 -9.78 -5.04
C LEU A 265 14.13 -10.77 -3.98
N LEU A 266 13.91 -12.07 -4.21
CA LEU A 266 14.28 -13.12 -3.27
C LEU A 266 15.78 -13.20 -3.04
N ARG A 267 16.60 -13.08 -4.11
CA ARG A 267 18.07 -13.03 -3.97
C ARG A 267 18.54 -11.84 -3.12
N ARG A 268 17.81 -10.71 -3.11
CA ARG A 268 18.13 -9.55 -2.28
C ARG A 268 17.74 -9.72 -0.81
N LEU A 269 16.80 -10.60 -0.55
CA LEU A 269 16.36 -10.97 0.80
C LEU A 269 17.18 -12.13 1.39
N GLU A 270 18.03 -12.79 0.61
CA GLU A 270 18.95 -13.82 1.10
C GLU A 270 19.93 -13.20 2.11
N GLY A 271 19.96 -13.75 3.34
CA GLY A 271 20.83 -13.23 4.42
C GLY A 271 20.15 -12.24 5.37
N THR A 272 18.93 -11.78 5.07
CA THR A 272 18.10 -11.09 6.07
C THR A 272 17.29 -12.15 6.85
N ARG A 273 17.56 -12.27 8.14
CA ARG A 273 16.82 -13.13 9.08
C ARG A 273 16.53 -12.35 10.35
#